data_694946eebaae411f11375a941d0ab796
#
_entry.id   694946eebaae411f11375a941d0ab796
#
_cell.length_a   1.000
_cell.length_b   1.000
_cell.length_c   1.000
_cell.angle_alpha   90.00
_cell.angle_beta   90.00
_cell.angle_gamma   90.00
#
_symmetry.space_group_name_H-M   'P 1'
#
loop_
_entity.id
_entity.type
_entity.pdbx_description
1 polymer ?
#
loop_
_entity_poly.entity_id
_entity_poly.type
_entity_poly.pdbx_seq_one_letter_code
_entity_poly.pdbx_strand_id
1 'polypeptide(L)'
;MSRLAGELSVFVAGKNMGEKEMRAMEIGQKIKQLRIQKGLTLEELASRSELTKGFLSQMERDLTSPSIATLNDILEALGTTLAEFFKEEKEEQLVFHKEDFFVDEREDYTIRWIVPNTQKNEMEPILIELPQGGESFVMDPHSGEEFGYVLEGSVILMMGEDRHIVHKGETFYLSGKKRHYLKNEKKTTAKVLWVSTPPLF
;
A
#
# COMPACT_ATOMS: atom_id res chain seq x y z
N MET A 1 -3.10 -5.05 -47.86
CA MET A 1 -2.57 -3.84 -47.22
C MET A 1 -2.97 -3.95 -45.75
N SER A 2 -2.42 -4.65 -44.90
CA SER A 2 -1.07 -4.89 -44.34
C SER A 2 -0.58 -3.77 -43.42
N ARG A 3 -0.46 -4.15 -42.13
CA ARG A 3 0.40 -3.59 -41.07
C ARG A 3 0.03 -2.20 -40.53
N LEU A 4 -0.44 -2.24 -39.28
CA LEU A 4 0.01 -1.43 -38.13
C LEU A 4 -0.87 -1.77 -36.89
N ALA A 5 -0.52 -2.86 -36.25
CA ALA A 5 -1.00 -3.17 -34.90
C ALA A 5 0.13 -3.94 -34.17
N GLY A 6 0.92 -3.24 -33.43
CA GLY A 6 2.00 -3.88 -32.68
C GLY A 6 3.11 -2.91 -32.31
N GLU A 7 2.83 -1.95 -31.41
CA GLU A 7 3.85 -1.23 -30.67
C GLU A 7 3.20 -0.29 -29.63
N LEU A 8 2.65 -0.85 -28.56
CA LEU A 8 2.22 -0.04 -27.41
C LEU A 8 2.10 -0.89 -26.13
N SER A 9 3.00 -1.83 -25.92
CA SER A 9 2.97 -2.68 -24.71
C SER A 9 4.31 -2.83 -23.98
N VAL A 10 5.31 -1.97 -24.24
CA VAL A 10 6.65 -2.16 -23.64
C VAL A 10 7.09 -0.98 -22.75
N PHE A 11 6.28 0.06 -22.55
CA PHE A 11 6.77 1.29 -21.90
C PHE A 11 6.33 1.49 -20.44
N VAL A 12 5.60 0.56 -19.81
CA VAL A 12 5.16 0.72 -18.40
C VAL A 12 5.97 -0.12 -17.40
N ALA A 13 6.70 -1.14 -17.86
CA ALA A 13 7.49 -2.00 -16.97
C ALA A 13 8.88 -1.43 -16.60
N GLY A 14 9.37 -0.40 -17.30
CA GLY A 14 10.74 0.11 -17.14
C GLY A 14 10.93 1.14 -16.02
N LYS A 15 9.87 1.81 -15.55
CA LYS A 15 9.99 2.87 -14.54
C LYS A 15 10.08 2.35 -13.11
N ASN A 16 9.41 1.23 -12.80
CA ASN A 16 9.40 0.69 -11.44
C ASN A 16 10.63 -0.15 -11.04
N MET A 17 11.39 -0.67 -12.01
CA MET A 17 12.65 -1.38 -11.69
C MET A 17 13.79 -0.42 -11.32
N GLY A 18 13.90 0.71 -11.99
CA GLY A 18 14.96 1.71 -11.72
C GLY A 18 14.82 2.38 -10.35
N GLU A 19 13.63 2.67 -9.89
CA GLU A 19 13.38 3.25 -8.56
C GLU A 19 13.61 2.24 -7.42
N LYS A 20 13.35 0.96 -7.65
CA LYS A 20 13.57 -0.10 -6.67
C LYS A 20 15.06 -0.47 -6.55
N GLU A 21 15.80 -0.43 -7.66
CA GLU A 21 17.27 -0.58 -7.68
C GLU A 21 17.98 0.66 -7.10
N MET A 22 17.50 1.86 -7.37
CA MET A 22 18.01 3.10 -6.78
C MET A 22 17.81 3.12 -5.25
N ARG A 23 16.67 2.65 -4.73
CA ARG A 23 16.41 2.55 -3.28
C ARG A 23 17.32 1.52 -2.57
N ALA A 24 17.73 0.46 -3.26
CA ALA A 24 18.68 -0.53 -2.71
C ALA A 24 20.11 0.02 -2.65
N MET A 25 20.46 1.01 -3.49
CA MET A 25 21.81 1.59 -3.58
C MET A 25 22.08 2.70 -2.54
N GLU A 26 21.10 3.08 -1.71
CA GLU A 26 21.25 4.23 -0.80
C GLU A 26 21.69 3.87 0.62
N ILE A 27 21.86 2.60 0.97
CA ILE A 27 22.23 2.17 2.35
C ILE A 27 23.59 2.74 2.74
N GLY A 28 24.58 2.67 1.87
CA GLY A 28 25.92 3.17 2.13
C GLY A 28 25.95 4.69 2.31
N GLN A 29 25.23 5.41 1.45
CA GLN A 29 25.12 6.87 1.54
C GLN A 29 24.40 7.30 2.83
N LYS A 30 23.35 6.60 3.24
CA LYS A 30 22.63 6.89 4.49
C LYS A 30 23.50 6.65 5.73
N ILE A 31 24.29 5.56 5.73
CA ILE A 31 25.26 5.28 6.79
C ILE A 31 26.32 6.40 6.86
N LYS A 32 26.86 6.80 5.69
CA LYS A 32 27.83 7.90 5.61
C LYS A 32 27.26 9.21 6.18
N GLN A 33 26.03 9.55 5.84
CA GLN A 33 25.36 10.75 6.36
C GLN A 33 25.21 10.68 7.88
N LEU A 34 24.74 9.56 8.42
CA LEU A 34 24.63 9.35 9.87
C LEU A 34 25.98 9.45 10.57
N ARG A 35 27.04 8.84 10.01
CA ARG A 35 28.39 8.96 10.56
C ARG A 35 28.85 10.40 10.65
N ILE A 36 28.65 11.18 9.57
CA ILE A 36 29.03 12.61 9.53
C ILE A 36 28.21 13.41 10.55
N GLN A 37 26.89 13.16 10.64
CA GLN A 37 26.01 13.83 11.63
C GLN A 37 26.44 13.54 13.08
N LYS A 38 26.97 12.34 13.33
CA LYS A 38 27.52 11.95 14.65
C LYS A 38 28.96 12.45 14.88
N GLY A 39 29.54 13.17 13.91
CA GLY A 39 30.90 13.72 14.00
C GLY A 39 32.01 12.66 13.97
N LEU A 40 31.71 11.44 13.49
CA LEU A 40 32.67 10.34 13.49
C LEU A 40 33.48 10.31 12.18
N THR A 41 34.78 10.06 12.32
CA THR A 41 35.63 9.68 11.18
C THR A 41 35.33 8.25 10.74
N LEU A 42 35.73 7.91 9.53
CA LEU A 42 35.59 6.54 9.00
C LEU A 42 36.34 5.51 9.86
N GLU A 43 37.46 5.90 10.43
CA GLU A 43 38.33 5.07 11.28
C GLU A 43 37.69 4.82 12.65
N GLU A 44 37.10 5.83 13.25
CA GLU A 44 36.38 5.72 14.52
C GLU A 44 35.15 4.82 14.41
N LEU A 45 34.35 4.96 13.33
CA LEU A 45 33.22 4.09 13.12
C LEU A 45 33.67 2.64 12.86
N ALA A 46 34.69 2.44 12.03
CA ALA A 46 35.25 1.11 11.78
C ALA A 46 35.72 0.43 13.07
N SER A 47 36.41 1.17 13.93
CA SER A 47 36.87 0.66 15.24
C SER A 47 35.70 0.29 16.17
N ARG A 48 34.64 1.11 16.21
CA ARG A 48 33.46 0.88 17.06
C ARG A 48 32.58 -0.28 16.62
N SER A 49 32.55 -0.55 15.32
CA SER A 49 31.78 -1.64 14.72
C SER A 49 32.60 -2.91 14.44
N GLU A 50 33.85 -2.97 14.93
CA GLU A 50 34.80 -4.08 14.74
C GLU A 50 35.04 -4.40 13.24
N LEU A 51 34.96 -3.39 12.37
CA LEU A 51 35.17 -3.53 10.94
C LEU A 51 36.48 -2.88 10.48
N THR A 52 36.91 -3.23 9.28
CA THR A 52 38.05 -2.53 8.66
C THR A 52 37.59 -1.21 8.00
N LYS A 53 38.46 -0.19 8.09
CA LYS A 53 38.26 1.09 7.38
C LYS A 53 38.01 0.91 5.88
N GLY A 54 38.71 -0.06 5.26
CA GLY A 54 38.56 -0.39 3.84
C GLY A 54 37.18 -0.92 3.50
N PHE A 55 36.67 -1.86 4.30
CA PHE A 55 35.32 -2.40 4.13
C PHE A 55 34.25 -1.29 4.29
N LEU A 56 34.34 -0.51 5.36
CA LEU A 56 33.40 0.57 5.64
C LEU A 56 33.42 1.64 4.52
N SER A 57 34.63 1.95 4.00
CA SER A 57 34.77 2.87 2.86
C SER A 57 34.12 2.36 1.57
N GLN A 58 34.22 1.06 1.30
CA GLN A 58 33.57 0.44 0.13
C GLN A 58 32.04 0.44 0.30
N MET A 59 31.59 0.11 1.50
CA MET A 59 30.16 0.08 1.83
C MET A 59 29.51 1.47 1.72
N GLU A 60 30.16 2.53 2.27
CA GLU A 60 29.66 3.91 2.16
C GLU A 60 29.60 4.45 0.71
N ARG A 61 30.28 3.77 -0.21
CA ARG A 61 30.21 4.05 -1.67
C ARG A 61 29.30 3.11 -2.41
N ASP A 62 28.54 2.26 -1.71
CA ASP A 62 27.65 1.23 -2.27
C ASP A 62 28.37 0.23 -3.19
N LEU A 63 29.69 0.05 -3.01
CA LEU A 63 30.50 -0.94 -3.72
C LEU A 63 30.43 -2.35 -3.12
N THR A 64 29.90 -2.47 -1.92
CA THR A 64 29.62 -3.73 -1.23
C THR A 64 28.41 -3.56 -0.32
N SER A 65 27.63 -4.62 -0.15
CA SER A 65 26.48 -4.64 0.73
C SER A 65 26.82 -5.36 2.04
N PRO A 66 26.48 -4.78 3.22
CA PRO A 66 26.63 -5.47 4.49
C PRO A 66 25.61 -6.61 4.64
N SER A 67 25.95 -7.62 5.44
CA SER A 67 24.94 -8.52 5.98
C SER A 67 24.04 -7.75 6.98
N ILE A 68 22.86 -8.31 7.31
CA ILE A 68 21.98 -7.70 8.33
C ILE A 68 22.68 -7.61 9.68
N ALA A 69 23.47 -8.61 10.07
CA ALA A 69 24.25 -8.58 11.29
C ALA A 69 25.28 -7.44 11.26
N THR A 70 26.08 -7.35 10.19
CA THR A 70 27.06 -6.26 10.02
C THR A 70 26.41 -4.88 10.01
N LEU A 71 25.24 -4.75 9.37
CA LEU A 71 24.49 -3.50 9.38
C LEU A 71 24.04 -3.14 10.81
N ASN A 72 23.55 -4.12 11.57
CA ASN A 72 23.14 -3.90 12.96
C ASN A 72 24.33 -3.40 13.82
N ASP A 73 25.51 -4.01 13.70
CA ASP A 73 26.71 -3.62 14.44
C ASP A 73 27.13 -2.15 14.12
N ILE A 74 27.05 -1.77 12.85
CA ILE A 74 27.30 -0.40 12.40
C ILE A 74 26.27 0.58 13.00
N LEU A 75 24.99 0.20 12.98
CA LEU A 75 23.92 1.06 13.50
C LEU A 75 23.99 1.21 15.02
N GLU A 76 24.33 0.17 15.76
CA GLU A 76 24.60 0.23 17.20
C GLU A 76 25.78 1.17 17.49
N ALA A 77 26.87 1.08 16.72
CA ALA A 77 28.01 1.98 16.84
C ALA A 77 27.64 3.46 16.53
N LEU A 78 26.62 3.69 15.69
CA LEU A 78 26.05 5.01 15.38
C LEU A 78 24.98 5.46 16.38
N GLY A 79 24.57 4.59 17.33
CA GLY A 79 23.53 4.87 18.33
C GLY A 79 22.11 4.93 17.75
N THR A 80 21.80 4.04 16.79
CA THR A 80 20.48 3.91 16.18
C THR A 80 20.15 2.41 16.00
N THR A 81 18.93 2.13 15.57
CA THR A 81 18.44 0.75 15.36
C THR A 81 18.10 0.52 13.89
N LEU A 82 17.99 -0.76 13.46
CA LEU A 82 17.50 -1.12 12.12
C LEU A 82 16.12 -0.52 11.85
N ALA A 83 15.22 -0.53 12.85
CA ALA A 83 13.89 0.04 12.72
C ALA A 83 13.92 1.55 12.45
N GLU A 84 14.76 2.30 13.18
CA GLU A 84 14.94 3.74 12.95
C GLU A 84 15.65 4.04 11.64
N PHE A 85 16.65 3.23 11.28
CA PHE A 85 17.40 3.39 10.04
C PHE A 85 16.53 3.21 8.80
N PHE A 86 15.64 2.21 8.81
CA PHE A 86 14.71 1.95 7.71
C PHE A 86 13.38 2.66 7.87
N LYS A 87 13.19 3.41 8.96
CA LYS A 87 12.07 4.32 9.09
C LYS A 87 12.24 5.39 8.00
N GLU A 88 11.55 5.20 6.89
CA GLU A 88 11.45 6.25 5.90
C GLU A 88 10.68 7.41 6.55
N GLU A 89 11.26 8.60 6.56
CA GLU A 89 10.48 9.84 6.60
C GLU A 89 9.78 9.96 5.25
N LYS A 90 8.81 9.06 5.00
CA LYS A 90 7.89 9.30 3.91
C LYS A 90 7.10 10.52 4.31
N GLU A 91 7.22 11.58 3.55
CA GLU A 91 6.16 12.57 3.52
C GLU A 91 4.86 11.77 3.36
N GLU A 92 4.00 11.87 4.37
CA GLU A 92 2.73 11.16 4.38
C GLU A 92 1.94 11.63 3.16
N GLN A 93 1.72 10.73 2.21
CA GLN A 93 0.92 11.07 1.04
C GLN A 93 -0.50 11.33 1.50
N LEU A 94 -0.90 12.61 1.50
CA LEU A 94 -2.22 13.05 1.96
C LEU A 94 -3.27 13.06 0.84
N VAL A 95 -2.84 13.15 -0.41
CA VAL A 95 -3.70 13.23 -1.59
C VAL A 95 -3.38 12.08 -2.54
N PHE A 96 -4.39 11.31 -2.89
CA PHE A 96 -4.29 10.20 -3.82
C PHE A 96 -5.05 10.55 -5.10
N HIS A 97 -4.40 10.36 -6.24
CA HIS A 97 -4.98 10.57 -7.57
C HIS A 97 -5.44 9.24 -8.16
N LYS A 98 -6.20 9.30 -9.26
CA LYS A 98 -6.72 8.08 -9.91
C LYS A 98 -5.62 7.11 -10.36
N GLU A 99 -4.45 7.64 -10.68
CA GLU A 99 -3.26 6.89 -11.09
C GLU A 99 -2.62 6.10 -9.95
N ASP A 100 -2.92 6.48 -8.70
CA ASP A 100 -2.45 5.80 -7.49
C ASP A 100 -3.33 4.62 -7.10
N PHE A 101 -4.56 4.54 -7.65
CA PHE A 101 -5.54 3.55 -7.24
C PHE A 101 -5.14 2.15 -7.73
N PHE A 102 -5.25 1.20 -6.84
CA PHE A 102 -5.22 -0.20 -7.24
C PHE A 102 -6.62 -0.64 -7.67
N VAL A 103 -6.72 -1.34 -8.82
CA VAL A 103 -7.99 -1.77 -9.40
C VAL A 103 -7.98 -3.27 -9.61
N ASP A 104 -9.02 -3.95 -9.15
CA ASP A 104 -9.29 -5.37 -9.43
C ASP A 104 -10.68 -5.48 -10.09
N GLU A 105 -10.68 -5.95 -11.32
CA GLU A 105 -11.88 -6.13 -12.14
C GLU A 105 -12.30 -7.60 -12.11
N ARG A 106 -13.52 -7.85 -11.65
CA ARG A 106 -14.16 -9.15 -11.59
C ARG A 106 -15.41 -9.15 -12.47
N GLU A 107 -15.96 -10.33 -12.72
CA GLU A 107 -17.18 -10.49 -13.52
C GLU A 107 -18.39 -9.78 -12.86
N ASP A 108 -18.51 -9.90 -11.55
CA ASP A 108 -19.66 -9.41 -10.77
C ASP A 108 -19.46 -8.01 -10.19
N TYR A 109 -18.21 -7.52 -10.09
CA TYR A 109 -17.89 -6.21 -9.53
C TYR A 109 -16.50 -5.72 -9.94
N THR A 110 -16.30 -4.41 -9.83
CA THR A 110 -14.98 -3.80 -9.85
C THR A 110 -14.71 -3.14 -8.52
N ILE A 111 -13.56 -3.43 -7.91
CA ILE A 111 -13.11 -2.80 -6.68
C ILE A 111 -11.91 -1.90 -6.97
N ARG A 112 -11.89 -0.71 -6.36
CA ARG A 112 -10.75 0.21 -6.39
C ARG A 112 -10.36 0.57 -4.98
N TRP A 113 -9.11 0.26 -4.62
CA TRP A 113 -8.50 0.78 -3.40
C TRP A 113 -8.02 2.20 -3.67
N ILE A 114 -8.82 3.17 -3.20
CA ILE A 114 -8.59 4.61 -3.45
C ILE A 114 -7.55 5.23 -2.52
N VAL A 115 -7.18 4.52 -1.47
CA VAL A 115 -6.02 4.76 -0.62
C VAL A 115 -5.17 3.49 -0.63
N PRO A 116 -4.11 3.39 -1.41
CA PRO A 116 -3.25 2.19 -1.47
C PRO A 116 -2.52 1.92 -0.14
N ASN A 117 -2.16 0.65 0.10
CA ASN A 117 -1.42 0.21 1.28
C ASN A 117 -2.13 0.50 2.63
N THR A 118 -3.44 0.39 2.65
CA THR A 118 -4.31 0.68 3.79
C THR A 118 -4.05 -0.18 5.03
N GLN A 119 -3.37 -1.33 4.92
CA GLN A 119 -3.00 -2.19 6.05
C GLN A 119 -2.18 -1.49 7.14
N LYS A 120 -1.64 -0.30 6.87
CA LYS A 120 -0.95 0.56 7.83
C LYS A 120 -1.87 1.60 8.48
N ASN A 121 -3.11 1.72 8.01
CA ASN A 121 -4.08 2.71 8.43
C ASN A 121 -5.12 2.08 9.36
N GLU A 122 -5.89 2.91 10.03
CA GLU A 122 -7.00 2.48 10.89
C GLU A 122 -8.25 2.13 10.09
N MET A 123 -8.39 2.69 8.89
CA MET A 123 -9.53 2.48 7.99
C MET A 123 -9.08 2.19 6.56
N GLU A 124 -9.90 1.45 5.83
CA GLU A 124 -9.70 1.11 4.43
C GLU A 124 -10.88 1.56 3.59
N PRO A 125 -10.78 2.69 2.89
CA PRO A 125 -11.81 3.12 1.94
C PRO A 125 -11.61 2.46 0.59
N ILE A 126 -12.67 1.87 0.06
CA ILE A 126 -12.75 1.36 -1.31
C ILE A 126 -13.89 2.00 -2.07
N LEU A 127 -13.76 2.01 -3.39
CA LEU A 127 -14.87 2.27 -4.29
C LEU A 127 -15.23 0.96 -5.00
N ILE A 128 -16.47 0.49 -4.80
CA ILE A 128 -16.98 -0.70 -5.46
C ILE A 128 -18.04 -0.33 -6.49
N GLU A 129 -17.93 -0.89 -7.67
CA GLU A 129 -18.90 -0.77 -8.76
C GLU A 129 -19.54 -2.13 -9.01
N LEU A 130 -20.86 -2.17 -8.98
CA LEU A 130 -21.67 -3.37 -9.21
C LEU A 130 -22.49 -3.18 -10.49
N PRO A 131 -22.22 -3.94 -11.55
CA PRO A 131 -23.06 -3.94 -12.74
C PRO A 131 -24.45 -4.51 -12.45
N GLN A 132 -25.32 -4.56 -13.45
CA GLN A 132 -26.64 -5.21 -13.31
C GLN A 132 -26.47 -6.68 -12.89
N GLY A 133 -27.10 -7.08 -11.81
CA GLY A 133 -27.06 -8.44 -11.26
C GLY A 133 -25.78 -8.74 -10.46
N GLY A 134 -24.82 -7.78 -10.42
CA GLY A 134 -23.55 -7.96 -9.72
C GLY A 134 -23.73 -8.04 -8.20
N GLU A 135 -22.87 -8.86 -7.61
CA GLU A 135 -22.76 -9.03 -6.15
C GLU A 135 -21.30 -8.77 -5.72
N SER A 136 -21.12 -8.10 -4.58
CA SER A 136 -19.78 -7.96 -4.01
C SER A 136 -19.28 -9.29 -3.47
N PHE A 137 -17.99 -9.34 -3.12
CA PHE A 137 -17.50 -10.42 -2.27
C PHE A 137 -18.31 -10.48 -0.97
N VAL A 138 -18.43 -11.69 -0.44
CA VAL A 138 -19.16 -11.96 0.81
C VAL A 138 -18.21 -11.80 1.98
N MET A 139 -18.58 -10.94 2.93
CA MET A 139 -17.87 -10.79 4.19
C MET A 139 -18.43 -11.77 5.22
N ASP A 140 -17.58 -12.65 5.74
CA ASP A 140 -17.91 -13.48 6.91
C ASP A 140 -17.88 -12.63 8.20
N PRO A 141 -18.54 -13.08 9.29
CA PRO A 141 -18.54 -12.34 10.53
C PRO A 141 -17.12 -12.00 11.01
N HIS A 142 -16.90 -10.74 11.34
CA HIS A 142 -15.60 -10.22 11.80
C HIS A 142 -15.76 -9.17 12.90
N SER A 143 -14.67 -8.81 13.55
CA SER A 143 -14.60 -7.66 14.44
C SER A 143 -14.36 -6.40 13.62
N GLY A 144 -15.06 -5.32 13.94
CA GLY A 144 -14.90 -4.05 13.26
C GLY A 144 -16.24 -3.43 12.88
N GLU A 145 -16.14 -2.30 12.25
CA GLU A 145 -17.29 -1.49 11.81
C GLU A 145 -17.09 -1.08 10.36
N GLU A 146 -18.18 -0.89 9.67
CA GLU A 146 -18.20 -0.53 8.27
C GLU A 146 -19.20 0.58 7.99
N PHE A 147 -18.82 1.45 7.07
CA PHE A 147 -19.64 2.54 6.59
C PHE A 147 -19.71 2.49 5.07
N GLY A 148 -20.90 2.62 4.50
CA GLY A 148 -21.08 2.76 3.06
C GLY A 148 -21.91 3.99 2.69
N TYR A 149 -21.55 4.61 1.55
CA TYR A 149 -22.28 5.70 0.95
C TYR A 149 -22.53 5.40 -0.53
N VAL A 150 -23.80 5.39 -0.96
CA VAL A 150 -24.16 5.09 -2.35
C VAL A 150 -24.00 6.35 -3.20
N LEU A 151 -23.01 6.33 -4.08
CA LEU A 151 -22.68 7.45 -4.98
C LEU A 151 -23.56 7.46 -6.23
N GLU A 152 -23.87 6.27 -6.78
CA GLU A 152 -24.68 6.10 -7.98
C GLU A 152 -25.55 4.85 -7.86
N GLY A 153 -26.76 4.90 -8.46
CA GLY A 153 -27.70 3.78 -8.49
C GLY A 153 -28.34 3.47 -7.15
N SER A 154 -28.52 2.19 -6.86
CA SER A 154 -28.99 1.68 -5.56
C SER A 154 -28.46 0.27 -5.36
N VAL A 155 -28.22 -0.13 -4.13
CA VAL A 155 -27.79 -1.46 -3.75
C VAL A 155 -28.73 -2.07 -2.71
N ILE A 156 -28.65 -3.38 -2.58
CA ILE A 156 -29.25 -4.12 -1.47
C ILE A 156 -28.09 -4.55 -0.57
N LEU A 157 -28.08 -4.06 0.65
CA LEU A 157 -27.22 -4.59 1.70
C LEU A 157 -27.90 -5.84 2.26
N MET A 158 -27.24 -6.99 2.07
CA MET A 158 -27.64 -8.26 2.65
C MET A 158 -26.96 -8.43 4.01
N MET A 159 -27.73 -8.67 5.07
CA MET A 159 -27.24 -8.90 6.44
C MET A 159 -27.77 -10.24 6.95
N GLY A 160 -27.09 -11.35 6.66
CA GLY A 160 -27.65 -12.69 6.77
C GLY A 160 -28.83 -12.85 5.82
N GLU A 161 -30.04 -13.07 6.35
CA GLU A 161 -31.27 -13.16 5.56
C GLU A 161 -31.99 -11.80 5.38
N ASP A 162 -31.57 -10.78 6.10
CA ASP A 162 -32.21 -9.46 6.07
C ASP A 162 -31.75 -8.67 4.84
N ARG A 163 -32.69 -7.97 4.19
CA ARG A 163 -32.45 -7.17 2.97
C ARG A 163 -32.72 -5.70 3.27
N HIS A 164 -31.76 -4.84 3.04
CA HIS A 164 -31.86 -3.39 3.22
C HIS A 164 -31.55 -2.69 1.89
N ILE A 165 -32.55 -2.02 1.32
CA ILE A 165 -32.34 -1.24 0.09
C ILE A 165 -31.73 0.11 0.47
N VAL A 166 -30.64 0.46 -0.21
CA VAL A 166 -29.93 1.73 0.00
C VAL A 166 -29.84 2.45 -1.36
N HIS A 167 -30.40 3.65 -1.43
CA HIS A 167 -30.46 4.46 -2.65
C HIS A 167 -29.29 5.44 -2.73
N LYS A 168 -29.08 5.99 -3.92
CA LYS A 168 -28.14 7.10 -4.13
C LYS A 168 -28.33 8.21 -3.10
N GLY A 169 -27.24 8.63 -2.47
CA GLY A 169 -27.21 9.65 -1.43
C GLY A 169 -27.52 9.13 -0.02
N GLU A 170 -27.85 7.85 0.12
CA GLU A 170 -28.07 7.20 1.41
C GLU A 170 -26.83 6.47 1.89
N THR A 171 -26.81 6.15 3.17
CA THR A 171 -25.70 5.48 3.85
C THR A 171 -26.16 4.22 4.55
N PHE A 172 -25.22 3.32 4.78
CA PHE A 172 -25.37 2.27 5.76
C PHE A 172 -24.20 2.29 6.73
N TYR A 173 -24.43 1.80 7.93
CA TYR A 173 -23.45 1.61 8.97
C TYR A 173 -23.74 0.28 9.68
N LEU A 174 -22.73 -0.55 9.82
CA LEU A 174 -22.88 -1.86 10.43
C LEU A 174 -21.67 -2.25 11.27
N SER A 175 -21.89 -3.12 12.24
CA SER A 175 -20.83 -3.90 12.84
C SER A 175 -20.73 -5.25 12.12
N GLY A 176 -19.51 -5.73 11.86
CA GLY A 176 -19.25 -6.95 11.10
C GLY A 176 -19.71 -8.27 11.72
N LYS A 177 -20.69 -8.25 12.65
CA LYS A 177 -21.13 -9.43 13.43
C LYS A 177 -21.94 -10.46 12.66
N LYS A 178 -22.48 -10.09 11.49
CA LYS A 178 -23.25 -10.97 10.62
C LYS A 178 -22.57 -11.05 9.25
N ARG A 179 -22.72 -12.18 8.58
CA ARG A 179 -22.36 -12.33 7.18
C ARG A 179 -23.12 -11.30 6.33
N HIS A 180 -22.43 -10.58 5.47
CA HIS A 180 -23.02 -9.50 4.68
C HIS A 180 -22.32 -9.31 3.33
N TYR A 181 -23.01 -8.68 2.41
CA TYR A 181 -22.53 -8.30 1.08
C TYR A 181 -23.49 -7.31 0.41
N LEU A 182 -23.05 -6.72 -0.69
CA LEU A 182 -23.85 -5.83 -1.52
C LEU A 182 -24.31 -6.53 -2.79
N LYS A 183 -25.53 -6.24 -3.23
CA LYS A 183 -26.11 -6.74 -4.46
C LYS A 183 -26.77 -5.62 -5.25
N ASN A 184 -26.61 -5.65 -6.58
CA ASN A 184 -27.32 -4.75 -7.49
C ASN A 184 -28.36 -5.52 -8.33
N GLU A 185 -29.64 -5.33 -8.05
CA GLU A 185 -30.76 -5.90 -8.83
C GLU A 185 -31.30 -4.92 -9.89
N LYS A 186 -30.71 -3.72 -10.02
CA LYS A 186 -31.16 -2.72 -10.99
C LYS A 186 -30.40 -2.84 -12.31
N LYS A 187 -30.97 -2.25 -13.37
CA LYS A 187 -30.37 -2.26 -14.71
C LYS A 187 -29.16 -1.33 -14.85
N THR A 188 -29.04 -0.37 -13.97
CA THR A 188 -27.94 0.60 -13.97
C THR A 188 -26.85 0.15 -13.00
N THR A 189 -25.60 0.40 -13.34
CA THR A 189 -24.47 0.17 -12.43
C THR A 189 -24.65 0.98 -11.14
N ALA A 190 -24.39 0.35 -10.01
CA ALA A 190 -24.32 1.01 -8.72
C ALA A 190 -22.86 1.24 -8.32
N LYS A 191 -22.60 2.39 -7.65
CA LYS A 191 -21.29 2.73 -7.10
C LYS A 191 -21.42 3.08 -5.64
N VAL A 192 -20.56 2.49 -4.82
CA VAL A 192 -20.57 2.68 -3.38
C VAL A 192 -19.15 2.99 -2.90
N LEU A 193 -19.01 4.07 -2.14
CA LEU A 193 -17.86 4.25 -1.27
C LEU A 193 -18.09 3.37 -0.03
N TRP A 194 -17.19 2.42 0.20
CA TRP A 194 -17.28 1.49 1.33
C TRP A 194 -16.00 1.59 2.16
N VAL A 195 -16.14 1.76 3.45
CA VAL A 195 -15.03 1.96 4.38
C VAL A 195 -15.13 0.91 5.49
N SER A 196 -14.06 0.17 5.73
CA SER A 196 -13.94 -0.73 6.86
C SER A 196 -12.92 -0.22 7.89
N THR A 197 -13.13 -0.57 9.14
CA THR A 197 -12.18 -0.38 10.24
C THR A 197 -12.25 -1.59 11.19
N PRO A 198 -11.13 -2.35 11.37
CA PRO A 198 -9.85 -2.22 10.68
C PRO A 198 -9.92 -2.54 9.18
N PRO A 199 -8.83 -2.39 8.41
CA PRO A 199 -8.73 -2.82 7.01
C PRO A 199 -9.07 -4.30 6.81
N LEU A 200 -9.92 -4.60 5.83
CA LEU A 200 -10.49 -5.94 5.59
C LEU A 200 -10.58 -6.34 4.11
N PHE A 201 -10.45 -5.37 3.18
CA PHE A 201 -10.65 -5.58 1.74
C PHE A 201 -9.40 -6.04 0.99
#